data_8daa70e56fa29b69287212f00956dd7d
#
_entry.id   8daa70e56fa29b69287212f00956dd7d
#
_cell.length_a   1.000
_cell.length_b   1.000
_cell.length_c   1.000
_cell.angle_alpha   90.00
_cell.angle_beta   90.00
_cell.angle_gamma   90.00
#
_symmetry.space_group_name_H-M   'P 1'
#
loop_
_entity.id
_entity.type
_entity.pdbx_description
1 polymer ?
#
loop_
_entity_poly.entity_id
_entity_poly.type
_entity_poly.pdbx_seq_one_letter_code
_entity_poly.pdbx_strand_id
1 'polypeptide(L)'
;MAQREIGRSIGEPPVARGYTPSIYSELPRLLERSGNFEQGSITGIYTVLVEGDDANEPISDTVRGIIDGHIMLSRKVATSNRYPAIDILSSISRLMNEIVLPEHKEAAGRLRKMLSVYESNLDLVSIGAYKKGTNPELDEALERIRQIYDFLQQKTDESFTLEETVLQMIKLMQ
;
A
#
# COMPACT_ATOMS: atom_id res chain seq x y z
N MET A 1 -6.70 13.22 -17.29
CA MET A 1 -6.25 13.72 -18.61
C MET A 1 -7.24 14.75 -19.19
N ALA A 2 -8.54 14.46 -19.35
CA ALA A 2 -9.52 15.41 -19.92
C ALA A 2 -9.52 16.79 -19.24
N GLN A 3 -9.57 16.84 -17.89
CA GLN A 3 -9.57 18.10 -17.15
C GLN A 3 -8.30 18.94 -17.40
N ARG A 4 -7.15 18.30 -17.61
CA ARG A 4 -5.90 19.01 -17.98
C ARG A 4 -6.04 19.72 -19.34
N GLU A 5 -6.64 19.05 -20.32
CA GLU A 5 -6.83 19.64 -21.64
C GLU A 5 -7.88 20.77 -21.62
N ILE A 6 -8.95 20.61 -20.81
CA ILE A 6 -9.94 21.67 -20.59
C ILE A 6 -9.27 22.90 -19.97
N GLY A 7 -8.56 22.75 -18.85
CA GLY A 7 -7.87 23.85 -18.19
C GLY A 7 -6.89 24.57 -19.13
N ARG A 8 -6.12 23.82 -19.91
CA ARG A 8 -5.20 24.42 -20.91
C ARG A 8 -5.94 25.19 -22.01
N SER A 9 -7.06 24.68 -22.49
CA SER A 9 -7.84 25.31 -23.56
C SER A 9 -8.48 26.65 -23.13
N ILE A 10 -8.75 26.82 -21.83
CA ILE A 10 -9.28 28.08 -21.26
C ILE A 10 -8.17 29.00 -20.72
N GLY A 11 -6.91 28.63 -20.92
CA GLY A 11 -5.74 29.47 -20.59
C GLY A 11 -5.29 29.39 -19.13
N GLU A 12 -5.65 28.34 -18.38
CA GLU A 12 -5.10 28.15 -17.03
C GLU A 12 -3.59 27.92 -17.08
N PRO A 13 -2.80 28.59 -16.22
CA PRO A 13 -1.35 28.37 -16.18
C PRO A 13 -1.05 26.97 -15.64
N PRO A 14 -0.06 26.25 -16.19
CA PRO A 14 0.37 24.97 -15.67
C PRO A 14 1.08 25.14 -14.31
N VAL A 15 0.74 24.30 -13.33
CA VAL A 15 1.37 24.28 -11.99
C VAL A 15 2.52 23.28 -11.96
N ALA A 16 2.24 21.99 -12.13
CA ALA A 16 3.23 20.93 -12.09
C ALA A 16 2.96 19.91 -13.20
N ARG A 17 4.00 19.47 -13.92
CA ARG A 17 3.91 18.48 -15.02
C ARG A 17 2.80 18.79 -16.04
N GLY A 18 2.49 20.07 -16.26
CA GLY A 18 1.44 20.53 -17.16
C GLY A 18 0.01 20.35 -16.63
N TYR A 19 -0.17 20.00 -15.38
CA TYR A 19 -1.48 20.01 -14.70
C TYR A 19 -1.88 21.45 -14.37
N THR A 20 -3.19 21.72 -14.45
CA THR A 20 -3.77 23.04 -14.19
C THR A 20 -4.41 23.09 -12.81
N PRO A 21 -4.56 24.29 -12.19
CA PRO A 21 -5.15 24.44 -10.85
C PRO A 21 -6.51 23.81 -10.70
N SER A 22 -7.34 23.84 -11.75
CA SER A 22 -8.69 23.26 -11.74
C SER A 22 -8.71 21.76 -11.42
N ILE A 23 -7.66 21.01 -11.77
CA ILE A 23 -7.57 19.58 -11.47
C ILE A 23 -7.53 19.33 -9.95
N TYR A 24 -6.76 20.13 -9.22
CA TYR A 24 -6.61 19.99 -7.76
C TYR A 24 -7.87 20.36 -7.00
N SER A 25 -8.74 21.20 -7.57
CA SER A 25 -10.05 21.49 -6.99
C SER A 25 -11.12 20.46 -7.35
N GLU A 26 -11.00 19.78 -8.49
CA GLU A 26 -11.94 18.74 -8.91
C GLU A 26 -11.66 17.36 -8.30
N LEU A 27 -10.40 17.03 -7.98
CA LEU A 27 -10.05 15.75 -7.37
C LEU A 27 -10.78 15.50 -6.04
N PRO A 28 -10.79 16.40 -5.05
CA PRO A 28 -11.56 16.22 -3.83
C PRO A 28 -13.05 15.98 -4.11
N ARG A 29 -13.66 16.80 -4.96
CA ARG A 29 -15.08 16.66 -5.33
C ARG A 29 -15.42 15.30 -5.93
N LEU A 30 -14.49 14.74 -6.76
CA LEU A 30 -14.67 13.41 -7.33
C LEU A 30 -14.59 12.33 -6.27
N LEU A 31 -13.59 12.41 -5.40
CA LEU A 31 -13.30 11.38 -4.39
C LEU A 31 -14.29 11.40 -3.24
N GLU A 32 -14.77 12.57 -2.83
CA GLU A 32 -15.79 12.77 -1.80
C GLU A 32 -17.20 12.32 -2.22
N ARG A 33 -17.40 11.89 -3.46
CA ARG A 33 -18.64 11.23 -3.88
C ARG A 33 -18.83 9.85 -3.26
N SER A 34 -17.76 9.27 -2.74
CA SER A 34 -17.77 8.06 -1.92
C SER A 34 -17.68 8.44 -0.45
N GLY A 35 -18.23 7.62 0.43
CA GLY A 35 -18.16 7.84 1.87
C GLY A 35 -19.42 7.41 2.60
N ASN A 36 -19.55 7.83 3.85
CA ASN A 36 -20.69 7.59 4.69
C ASN A 36 -21.70 8.75 4.55
N PHE A 37 -22.97 8.42 4.35
CA PHE A 37 -24.08 9.35 4.20
C PHE A 37 -25.16 9.06 5.25
N GLU A 38 -26.15 9.92 5.37
CA GLU A 38 -27.28 9.73 6.31
C GLU A 38 -28.03 8.41 6.08
N GLN A 39 -28.08 7.94 4.83
CA GLN A 39 -28.77 6.70 4.44
C GLN A 39 -27.80 5.75 3.70
N GLY A 40 -26.84 5.18 4.43
CA GLY A 40 -25.92 4.20 3.89
C GLY A 40 -24.53 4.72 3.53
N SER A 41 -23.77 3.90 2.82
CA SER A 41 -22.38 4.22 2.46
C SER A 41 -22.04 3.79 1.03
N ILE A 42 -21.08 4.47 0.43
CA ILE A 42 -20.50 4.13 -0.86
C ILE A 42 -19.01 3.91 -0.66
N THR A 43 -18.53 2.70 -0.91
CA THR A 43 -17.09 2.41 -0.93
C THR A 43 -16.55 2.65 -2.34
N GLY A 44 -15.62 3.58 -2.48
CA GLY A 44 -14.93 3.87 -3.74
C GLY A 44 -13.58 3.17 -3.83
N ILE A 45 -13.35 2.44 -4.95
CA ILE A 45 -12.04 1.87 -5.27
C ILE A 45 -11.56 2.52 -6.56
N TYR A 46 -10.50 3.33 -6.44
CA TYR A 46 -9.97 4.12 -7.54
C TYR A 46 -8.61 3.60 -7.96
N THR A 47 -8.40 3.42 -9.27
CA THR A 47 -7.09 3.08 -9.82
C THR A 47 -6.43 4.35 -10.36
N VAL A 48 -5.24 4.64 -9.86
CA VAL A 48 -4.40 5.75 -10.32
C VAL A 48 -3.16 5.20 -10.99
N LEU A 49 -2.98 5.53 -12.27
CA LEU A 49 -1.79 5.17 -13.02
C LEU A 49 -0.71 6.22 -12.81
N VAL A 50 0.48 5.78 -12.43
CA VAL A 50 1.64 6.64 -12.16
C VAL A 50 2.69 6.40 -13.24
N GLU A 51 3.16 7.48 -13.88
CA GLU A 51 4.23 7.39 -14.87
C GLU A 51 5.59 7.12 -14.21
N GLY A 52 6.32 6.12 -14.71
CA GLY A 52 7.69 5.85 -14.31
C GLY A 52 7.87 5.40 -12.85
N ASP A 53 6.82 4.84 -12.22
CA ASP A 53 6.81 4.44 -10.81
C ASP A 53 7.11 5.60 -9.83
N ASP A 54 6.89 6.85 -10.27
CA ASP A 54 7.12 8.03 -9.45
C ASP A 54 5.98 8.26 -8.46
N ALA A 55 6.14 7.71 -7.25
CA ALA A 55 5.17 7.88 -6.16
C ALA A 55 4.91 9.36 -5.78
N ASN A 56 5.81 10.28 -6.18
CA ASN A 56 5.70 11.72 -5.93
C ASN A 56 5.05 12.47 -7.10
N GLU A 57 4.45 11.75 -8.06
CA GLU A 57 3.66 12.35 -9.12
C GLU A 57 2.51 13.18 -8.49
N PRO A 58 2.32 14.45 -8.90
CA PRO A 58 1.44 15.39 -8.20
C PRO A 58 0.00 14.92 -8.01
N ILE A 59 -0.58 14.23 -9.00
CA ILE A 59 -1.95 13.71 -8.90
C ILE A 59 -2.01 12.55 -7.92
N SER A 60 -1.07 11.62 -7.99
CA SER A 60 -0.98 10.50 -7.06
C SER A 60 -0.82 10.98 -5.62
N ASP A 61 0.04 11.96 -5.40
CA ASP A 61 0.27 12.55 -4.08
C ASP A 61 -0.98 13.25 -3.54
N THR A 62 -1.64 14.05 -4.38
CA THR A 62 -2.90 14.72 -4.02
C THR A 62 -4.00 13.72 -3.68
N VAL A 63 -4.17 12.67 -4.48
CA VAL A 63 -5.17 11.61 -4.22
C VAL A 63 -4.88 10.91 -2.89
N ARG A 64 -3.62 10.51 -2.64
CA ARG A 64 -3.23 9.90 -1.36
C ARG A 64 -3.51 10.79 -0.15
N GLY A 65 -3.44 12.11 -0.32
CA GLY A 65 -3.79 13.08 0.72
C GLY A 65 -5.27 13.08 1.09
N ILE A 66 -6.16 12.70 0.18
CA ILE A 66 -7.62 12.80 0.32
C ILE A 66 -8.23 11.47 0.81
N ILE A 67 -7.80 10.34 0.27
CA ILE A 67 -8.40 9.02 0.51
C ILE A 67 -8.00 8.41 1.86
N ASP A 68 -8.83 7.50 2.38
CA ASP A 68 -8.66 6.85 3.68
C ASP A 68 -7.62 5.71 3.68
N GLY A 69 -7.12 5.35 2.53
CA GLY A 69 -6.07 4.35 2.40
C GLY A 69 -5.66 4.15 0.95
N HIS A 70 -4.51 3.56 0.74
CA HIS A 70 -4.02 3.24 -0.59
C HIS A 70 -3.25 1.92 -0.61
N ILE A 71 -3.35 1.22 -1.72
CA ILE A 71 -2.63 -0.02 -2.01
C ILE A 71 -1.63 0.28 -3.12
N MET A 72 -0.34 0.20 -2.80
CA MET A 72 0.74 0.42 -3.76
C MET A 72 1.11 -0.88 -4.46
N LEU A 73 1.12 -0.86 -5.78
CA LEU A 73 1.65 -1.95 -6.59
C LEU A 73 3.11 -1.66 -6.96
N SER A 74 3.97 -2.66 -6.85
CA SER A 74 5.42 -2.51 -7.03
C SER A 74 5.95 -3.43 -8.11
N ARG A 75 6.70 -2.88 -9.08
CA ARG A 75 7.44 -3.68 -10.06
C ARG A 75 8.49 -4.56 -9.40
N LYS A 76 9.15 -4.08 -8.35
CA LYS A 76 10.13 -4.86 -7.59
C LYS A 76 9.50 -6.14 -7.03
N VAL A 77 8.29 -6.05 -6.50
CA VAL A 77 7.54 -7.21 -6.00
C VAL A 77 7.15 -8.14 -7.16
N ALA A 78 6.66 -7.59 -8.28
CA ALA A 78 6.29 -8.36 -9.46
C ALA A 78 7.50 -9.09 -10.09
N THR A 79 8.64 -8.44 -10.21
CA THR A 79 9.86 -9.06 -10.77
C THR A 79 10.43 -10.16 -9.88
N SER A 80 10.12 -10.17 -8.58
CA SER A 80 10.41 -11.30 -7.69
C SER A 80 9.39 -12.44 -7.78
N ASN A 81 8.47 -12.38 -8.75
CA ASN A 81 7.39 -13.35 -8.97
C ASN A 81 6.45 -13.51 -7.76
N ARG A 82 6.24 -12.46 -7.00
CA ARG A 82 5.27 -12.41 -5.89
C ARG A 82 4.00 -11.70 -6.34
N TYR A 83 2.86 -12.38 -6.31
CA TYR A 83 1.57 -11.86 -6.72
C TYR A 83 0.50 -12.15 -5.65
N PRO A 84 -0.44 -11.18 -5.39
CA PRO A 84 -0.51 -9.85 -6.01
C PRO A 84 0.74 -9.00 -5.69
N ALA A 85 1.14 -8.14 -6.63
CA ALA A 85 2.38 -7.36 -6.55
C ALA A 85 2.26 -6.15 -5.62
N ILE A 86 1.71 -6.36 -4.42
CA ILE A 86 1.43 -5.32 -3.42
C ILE A 86 2.68 -5.05 -2.58
N ASP A 87 3.07 -3.79 -2.50
CA ASP A 87 4.06 -3.30 -1.55
C ASP A 87 3.38 -3.01 -0.21
N ILE A 88 3.52 -3.92 0.73
CA ILE A 88 2.89 -3.85 2.06
C ILE A 88 3.40 -2.65 2.88
N LEU A 89 4.69 -2.34 2.78
CA LEU A 89 5.30 -1.27 3.56
C LEU A 89 4.90 0.13 3.07
N SER A 90 4.70 0.27 1.76
CA SER A 90 4.25 1.51 1.13
C SER A 90 2.73 1.68 1.11
N SER A 91 1.98 0.64 1.45
CA SER A 91 0.51 0.67 1.51
C SER A 91 0.01 1.09 2.89
N ILE A 92 -1.09 1.84 2.95
CA ILE A 92 -1.62 2.39 4.21
C ILE A 92 -3.14 2.22 4.27
N SER A 93 -3.65 1.90 5.45
CA SER A 93 -5.05 2.11 5.86
C SER A 93 -5.08 3.04 7.05
N ARG A 94 -5.72 4.20 6.92
CA ARG A 94 -5.85 5.17 8.01
C ARG A 94 -6.83 4.71 9.07
N LEU A 95 -7.85 3.97 8.66
CA LEU A 95 -8.95 3.52 9.53
C LEU A 95 -8.62 2.23 10.28
N MET A 96 -7.65 1.44 9.83
CA MET A 96 -7.37 0.12 10.39
C MET A 96 -7.24 0.15 11.92
N ASN A 97 -6.54 1.14 12.46
CA ASN A 97 -6.29 1.24 13.90
C ASN A 97 -7.54 1.46 14.75
N GLU A 98 -8.63 1.93 14.14
CA GLU A 98 -9.90 2.26 14.81
C GLU A 98 -10.95 1.17 14.67
N ILE A 99 -10.89 0.39 13.57
CA ILE A 99 -11.94 -0.56 13.21
C ILE A 99 -11.60 -2.02 13.46
N VAL A 100 -10.32 -2.37 13.66
CA VAL A 100 -9.91 -3.77 13.86
C VAL A 100 -9.74 -4.10 15.34
N LEU A 101 -9.87 -5.39 15.66
CA LEU A 101 -9.61 -5.90 17.01
C LEU A 101 -8.13 -5.77 17.39
N PRO A 102 -7.80 -5.65 18.69
CA PRO A 102 -6.43 -5.50 19.17
C PRO A 102 -5.47 -6.58 18.66
N GLU A 103 -5.90 -7.84 18.66
CA GLU A 103 -5.09 -8.97 18.19
C GLU A 103 -4.75 -8.86 16.68
N HIS A 104 -5.71 -8.40 15.86
CA HIS A 104 -5.48 -8.14 14.45
C HIS A 104 -4.46 -7.01 14.26
N LYS A 105 -4.62 -5.93 15.02
CA LYS A 105 -3.70 -4.78 14.98
C LYS A 105 -2.28 -5.17 15.37
N GLU A 106 -2.13 -5.94 16.44
CA GLU A 106 -0.84 -6.42 16.94
C GLU A 106 -0.16 -7.33 15.91
N ALA A 107 -0.87 -8.32 15.39
CA ALA A 107 -0.34 -9.24 14.38
C ALA A 107 0.09 -8.50 13.10
N ALA A 108 -0.72 -7.57 12.59
CA ALA A 108 -0.38 -6.77 11.43
C ALA A 108 0.85 -5.86 11.68
N GLY A 109 0.93 -5.26 12.87
CA GLY A 109 2.07 -4.46 13.28
C GLY A 109 3.37 -5.27 13.34
N ARG A 110 3.31 -6.48 13.92
CA ARG A 110 4.45 -7.40 14.02
C ARG A 110 4.91 -7.87 12.64
N LEU A 111 3.98 -8.27 11.78
CA LEU A 111 4.29 -8.67 10.39
C LEU A 111 5.00 -7.54 9.63
N ARG A 112 4.46 -6.31 9.67
CA ARG A 112 5.06 -5.15 9.03
C ARG A 112 6.44 -4.83 9.59
N LYS A 113 6.63 -4.94 10.89
CA LYS A 113 7.94 -4.73 11.55
C LYS A 113 8.96 -5.74 11.05
N MET A 114 8.64 -7.03 11.04
CA MET A 114 9.54 -8.08 10.54
C MET A 114 9.91 -7.87 9.07
N LEU A 115 8.91 -7.55 8.23
CA LEU A 115 9.16 -7.27 6.82
C LEU A 115 10.08 -6.06 6.63
N SER A 116 9.86 -4.99 7.39
CA SER A 116 10.69 -3.77 7.37
C SER A 116 12.12 -4.05 7.81
N VAL A 117 12.31 -4.79 8.90
CA VAL A 117 13.64 -5.17 9.39
C VAL A 117 14.38 -6.02 8.36
N TYR A 118 13.70 -6.99 7.76
CA TYR A 118 14.29 -7.83 6.71
C TYR A 118 14.69 -7.00 5.49
N GLU A 119 13.78 -6.18 4.94
CA GLU A 119 14.06 -5.39 3.73
C GLU A 119 15.16 -4.35 3.94
N SER A 120 15.23 -3.74 5.13
CA SER A 120 16.29 -2.78 5.47
C SER A 120 17.69 -3.42 5.59
N ASN A 121 17.77 -4.73 5.81
CA ASN A 121 19.03 -5.45 5.96
C ASN A 121 19.31 -6.45 4.81
N LEU A 122 18.49 -6.40 3.75
CA LEU A 122 18.58 -7.35 2.64
C LEU A 122 19.97 -7.38 2.00
N ASP A 123 20.63 -6.23 1.84
CA ASP A 123 21.96 -6.13 1.25
C ASP A 123 23.00 -6.85 2.10
N LEU A 124 22.97 -6.66 3.43
CA LEU A 124 23.89 -7.35 4.35
C LEU A 124 23.70 -8.87 4.33
N VAL A 125 22.45 -9.30 4.23
CA VAL A 125 22.11 -10.73 4.16
C VAL A 125 22.55 -11.32 2.82
N SER A 126 22.29 -10.62 1.71
CA SER A 126 22.57 -11.11 0.35
C SER A 126 24.05 -11.28 0.05
N ILE A 127 24.92 -10.38 0.59
CA ILE A 127 26.38 -10.48 0.45
C ILE A 127 27.03 -11.39 1.48
N GLY A 128 26.23 -12.00 2.39
CA GLY A 128 26.74 -12.90 3.42
C GLY A 128 27.51 -12.19 4.55
N ALA A 129 27.38 -10.88 4.70
CA ALA A 129 28.06 -10.10 5.74
C ALA A 129 27.35 -10.16 7.10
N TYR A 130 26.10 -10.62 7.14
CA TYR A 130 25.34 -10.76 8.38
C TYR A 130 25.78 -12.01 9.17
N LYS A 131 25.95 -11.85 10.47
CA LYS A 131 26.21 -12.97 11.40
C LYS A 131 25.00 -13.17 12.31
N LYS A 132 24.42 -14.37 12.33
CA LYS A 132 23.34 -14.73 13.23
C LYS A 132 23.73 -14.45 14.69
N GLY A 133 22.82 -13.88 15.45
CA GLY A 133 23.00 -13.49 16.85
C GLY A 133 23.46 -12.05 17.07
N THR A 134 23.78 -11.29 16.01
CA THR A 134 24.19 -9.88 16.16
C THR A 134 23.00 -8.92 16.23
N ASN A 135 21.83 -9.30 15.66
CA ASN A 135 20.59 -8.54 15.71
C ASN A 135 19.40 -9.50 15.90
N PRO A 136 18.86 -9.60 17.12
CA PRO A 136 17.76 -10.52 17.42
C PRO A 136 16.49 -10.28 16.58
N GLU A 137 16.18 -9.01 16.24
CA GLU A 137 15.03 -8.69 15.40
C GLU A 137 15.21 -9.18 13.96
N LEU A 138 16.42 -9.07 13.43
CA LEU A 138 16.75 -9.60 12.11
C LEU A 138 16.79 -11.13 12.10
N ASP A 139 17.29 -11.75 13.14
CA ASP A 139 17.26 -13.21 13.28
C ASP A 139 15.82 -13.75 13.24
N GLU A 140 14.91 -13.14 14.00
CA GLU A 140 13.48 -13.50 14.00
C GLU A 140 12.85 -13.28 12.62
N ALA A 141 13.16 -12.14 11.98
CA ALA A 141 12.65 -11.85 10.64
C ALA A 141 13.13 -12.87 9.60
N LEU A 142 14.40 -13.25 9.64
CA LEU A 142 14.99 -14.27 8.75
C LEU A 142 14.36 -15.65 8.91
N GLU A 143 14.01 -16.03 10.13
CA GLU A 143 13.36 -17.32 10.41
C GLU A 143 11.92 -17.39 9.86
N ARG A 144 11.21 -16.24 9.81
CA ARG A 144 9.80 -16.16 9.41
C ARG A 144 9.56 -15.60 8.01
N ILE A 145 10.54 -14.99 7.37
CA ILE A 145 10.33 -14.26 6.10
C ILE A 145 9.71 -15.11 4.99
N ARG A 146 10.08 -16.40 4.92
CA ARG A 146 9.50 -17.30 3.93
C ARG A 146 8.01 -17.50 4.15
N GLN A 147 7.59 -17.74 5.39
CA GLN A 147 6.18 -17.91 5.75
C GLN A 147 5.39 -16.62 5.55
N ILE A 148 6.01 -15.45 5.83
CA ILE A 148 5.42 -14.14 5.56
C ILE A 148 5.18 -13.96 4.06
N TYR A 149 6.16 -14.28 3.22
CA TYR A 149 6.00 -14.19 1.77
C TYR A 149 4.96 -15.16 1.23
N ASP A 150 4.90 -16.38 1.75
CA ASP A 150 3.89 -17.36 1.37
C ASP A 150 2.48 -16.86 1.75
N PHE A 151 2.31 -16.25 2.92
CA PHE A 151 1.05 -15.63 3.35
C PHE A 151 0.64 -14.43 2.48
N LEU A 152 1.60 -13.64 2.00
CA LEU A 152 1.34 -12.45 1.16
C LEU A 152 1.09 -12.79 -0.31
N GLN A 153 1.20 -14.04 -0.70
CA GLN A 153 0.93 -14.51 -2.06
C GLN A 153 -0.43 -15.19 -2.15
N GLN A 154 -1.08 -15.00 -3.28
CA GLN A 154 -2.36 -15.64 -3.59
C GLN A 154 -2.44 -15.91 -5.08
N LYS A 155 -2.81 -17.13 -5.46
CA LYS A 155 -3.06 -17.48 -6.85
C LYS A 155 -4.41 -16.92 -7.32
N THR A 156 -4.58 -16.83 -8.63
CA THR A 156 -5.80 -16.29 -9.25
C THR A 156 -7.05 -17.15 -9.01
N ASP A 157 -6.86 -18.42 -8.71
CA ASP A 157 -7.90 -19.40 -8.41
C ASP A 157 -8.15 -19.64 -6.92
N GLU A 158 -7.37 -18.96 -6.06
CA GLU A 158 -7.55 -19.00 -4.60
C GLU A 158 -8.44 -17.85 -4.13
N SER A 159 -9.25 -18.13 -3.12
CA SER A 159 -10.12 -17.15 -2.47
C SER A 159 -10.14 -17.38 -0.96
N PHE A 160 -9.95 -16.32 -0.20
CA PHE A 160 -10.00 -16.33 1.27
C PHE A 160 -10.93 -15.23 1.75
N THR A 161 -11.67 -15.51 2.81
CA THR A 161 -12.43 -14.47 3.51
C THR A 161 -11.49 -13.58 4.34
N LEU A 162 -11.98 -12.39 4.69
CA LEU A 162 -11.22 -11.50 5.59
C LEU A 162 -10.92 -12.19 6.94
N GLU A 163 -11.90 -12.91 7.50
CA GLU A 163 -11.77 -13.61 8.76
C GLU A 163 -10.69 -14.69 8.70
N GLU A 164 -10.69 -15.52 7.65
CA GLU A 164 -9.66 -16.55 7.44
C GLU A 164 -8.28 -15.92 7.30
N THR A 165 -8.15 -14.82 6.56
CA THR A 165 -6.89 -14.10 6.37
C THR A 165 -6.36 -13.54 7.69
N VAL A 166 -7.24 -12.94 8.50
CA VAL A 166 -6.87 -12.40 9.82
C VAL A 166 -6.42 -13.50 10.76
N LEU A 167 -7.15 -14.61 10.82
CA LEU A 167 -6.78 -15.76 11.66
C LEU A 167 -5.44 -16.37 11.24
N GLN A 168 -5.19 -16.52 9.94
CA GLN A 168 -3.90 -17.00 9.43
C GLN A 168 -2.77 -16.06 9.82
N MET A 169 -2.97 -14.74 9.69
CA MET A 169 -1.96 -13.74 10.08
C MET A 169 -1.67 -13.78 11.58
N ILE A 170 -2.71 -13.86 12.43
CA ILE A 170 -2.54 -13.95 13.89
C ILE A 170 -1.74 -15.21 14.24
N LYS A 171 -2.10 -16.36 13.67
CA LYS A 171 -1.38 -17.62 13.88
C LYS A 171 0.07 -17.56 13.41
N LEU A 172 0.32 -16.90 12.29
CA LEU A 172 1.68 -16.73 11.77
C LEU A 172 2.54 -15.87 12.69
N MET A 173 1.95 -14.91 13.41
CA MET A 173 2.65 -13.97 14.27
C MET A 173 2.76 -14.39 15.74
N GLN A 174 2.18 -15.49 16.13
CA GLN A 174 2.38 -16.12 17.45
C GLN A 174 3.71 -16.88 17.48
#